data_b2c6134ffe6ce329d06a27735b60c1c9
#
_entry.id   b2c6134ffe6ce329d06a27735b60c1c9
#
_cell.length_a   1.000
_cell.length_b   1.000
_cell.length_c   1.000
_cell.angle_alpha   90.00
_cell.angle_beta   90.00
_cell.angle_gamma   90.00
#
_symmetry.space_group_name_H-M   'P 1'
#
loop_
_entity.id
_entity.type
_entity.pdbx_description
1 polymer ?
#
loop_
_entity_poly.entity_id
_entity_poly.type
_entity_poly.pdbx_seq_one_letter_code
_entity_poly.pdbx_strand_id
1 'polypeptide(L)'
;MSRPKKYEISGEVVRKLAQLGSTNVEIADYFGCDESLIRKSYSEYLKLGRAEQKLRLRELQWQSAQKGSVPMQIWLGRNMLNQSENGAVTGDDEVLPFSVE
;
A
#
# COMPACT_ATOMS: atom_id res chain seq x y z
N MET A 1 8.60 -31.30 -3.39
CA MET A 1 7.48 -31.87 -2.65
C MET A 1 6.73 -30.75 -1.94
N SER A 2 5.44 -30.70 -2.08
CA SER A 2 4.70 -29.61 -1.48
C SER A 2 4.42 -29.88 -0.01
N ARG A 3 4.35 -28.81 0.77
CA ARG A 3 4.05 -28.91 2.18
C ARG A 3 2.57 -29.15 2.39
N PRO A 4 2.18 -29.82 3.48
CA PRO A 4 0.76 -29.93 3.79
C PRO A 4 0.19 -28.52 4.03
N LYS A 5 -1.03 -28.32 3.60
CA LYS A 5 -1.70 -27.04 3.81
C LYS A 5 -2.11 -26.92 5.27
N LYS A 6 -1.83 -25.77 5.86
CA LYS A 6 -2.30 -25.49 7.20
C LYS A 6 -3.76 -25.09 7.22
N TYR A 7 -4.17 -24.35 6.20
CA TYR A 7 -5.51 -23.80 6.10
C TYR A 7 -5.99 -23.94 4.67
N GLU A 8 -7.30 -23.97 4.52
CA GLU A 8 -7.91 -23.87 3.20
C GLU A 8 -7.55 -22.53 2.59
N ILE A 9 -7.10 -22.54 1.34
CA ILE A 9 -6.69 -21.30 0.70
C ILE A 9 -7.93 -20.57 0.21
N SER A 10 -8.15 -19.38 0.76
CA SER A 10 -9.24 -18.51 0.38
C SER A 10 -8.68 -17.29 -0.31
N GLY A 11 -9.23 -16.94 -1.48
CA GLY A 11 -8.82 -15.74 -2.19
C GLY A 11 -9.02 -14.49 -1.35
N GLU A 12 -10.11 -14.44 -0.58
CA GLU A 12 -10.37 -13.29 0.28
C GLU A 12 -9.33 -13.15 1.37
N VAL A 13 -8.85 -14.25 1.92
CA VAL A 13 -7.80 -14.20 2.92
C VAL A 13 -6.48 -13.79 2.28
N VAL A 14 -6.20 -14.28 1.07
CA VAL A 14 -5.01 -13.86 0.32
C VAL A 14 -5.04 -12.34 0.13
N ARG A 15 -6.19 -11.81 -0.28
CA ARG A 15 -6.35 -10.38 -0.48
C ARG A 15 -6.10 -9.60 0.81
N LYS A 16 -6.65 -10.06 1.93
CA LYS A 16 -6.46 -9.39 3.22
C LYS A 16 -5.02 -9.42 3.66
N LEU A 17 -4.33 -10.53 3.47
CA LEU A 17 -2.92 -10.63 3.82
C LEU A 17 -2.09 -9.69 2.95
N ALA A 18 -2.41 -9.62 1.66
CA ALA A 18 -1.72 -8.69 0.76
C ALA A 18 -1.98 -7.25 1.17
N GLN A 19 -3.20 -6.96 1.61
CA GLN A 19 -3.56 -5.63 2.08
C GLN A 19 -2.73 -5.22 3.30
N LEU A 20 -2.38 -6.18 4.13
CA LEU A 20 -1.54 -5.93 5.31
C LEU A 20 -0.06 -5.83 4.97
N GLY A 21 0.31 -6.03 3.72
CA GLY A 21 1.68 -5.90 3.29
C GLY A 21 2.47 -7.20 3.29
N SER A 22 1.80 -8.32 3.42
CA SER A 22 2.48 -9.62 3.42
C SER A 22 3.09 -9.91 2.05
N THR A 23 4.27 -10.52 2.06
CA THR A 23 4.90 -10.96 0.82
C THR A 23 4.27 -12.27 0.36
N ASN A 24 4.53 -12.63 -0.89
CA ASN A 24 4.03 -13.91 -1.42
C ASN A 24 4.51 -15.09 -0.58
N VAL A 25 5.77 -15.02 -0.13
CA VAL A 25 6.34 -16.09 0.70
C VAL A 25 5.61 -16.17 2.03
N GLU A 26 5.34 -15.04 2.65
CA GLU A 26 4.62 -15.02 3.92
C GLU A 26 3.22 -15.58 3.77
N ILE A 27 2.54 -15.25 2.69
CA ILE A 27 1.20 -15.75 2.44
C ILE A 27 1.24 -17.26 2.22
N ALA A 28 2.21 -17.72 1.44
CA ALA A 28 2.37 -19.16 1.18
C ALA A 28 2.66 -19.90 2.48
N ASP A 29 3.51 -19.32 3.33
CA ASP A 29 3.81 -19.95 4.63
C ASP A 29 2.58 -20.03 5.52
N TYR A 30 1.75 -19.00 5.49
CA TYR A 30 0.51 -19.00 6.26
C TYR A 30 -0.38 -20.18 5.87
N PHE A 31 -0.51 -20.44 4.57
CA PHE A 31 -1.34 -21.53 4.09
C PHE A 31 -0.62 -22.87 4.02
N GLY A 32 0.70 -22.86 4.16
CA GLY A 32 1.48 -24.10 4.05
C GLY A 32 1.59 -24.62 2.62
N CYS A 33 1.74 -23.71 1.66
CA CYS A 33 1.85 -24.09 0.26
C CYS A 33 3.05 -23.39 -0.37
N ASP A 34 3.29 -23.68 -1.65
CA ASP A 34 4.39 -23.06 -2.37
C ASP A 34 4.06 -21.62 -2.75
N GLU A 35 5.08 -20.78 -2.74
CA GLU A 35 4.93 -19.38 -3.15
C GLU A 35 4.42 -19.28 -4.59
N SER A 36 4.85 -20.19 -5.47
CA SER A 36 4.43 -20.13 -6.87
C SER A 36 2.92 -20.35 -7.01
N LEU A 37 2.32 -21.14 -6.13
CA LEU A 37 0.87 -21.34 -6.18
C LEU A 37 0.15 -20.02 -5.87
N ILE A 38 0.61 -19.32 -4.86
CA ILE A 38 0.03 -18.02 -4.50
C ILE A 38 0.21 -17.03 -5.65
N ARG A 39 1.42 -16.94 -6.16
CA ARG A 39 1.76 -15.99 -7.21
C ARG A 39 0.96 -16.23 -8.51
N LYS A 40 0.78 -17.49 -8.87
CA LYS A 40 0.14 -17.82 -10.14
C LYS A 40 -1.36 -17.92 -10.04
N SER A 41 -1.86 -18.56 -8.99
CA SER A 41 -3.30 -18.86 -8.92
C SER A 41 -4.10 -17.78 -8.21
N TYR A 42 -3.45 -16.93 -7.44
CA TYR A 42 -4.14 -15.90 -6.66
C TYR A 42 -3.64 -14.50 -7.00
N SER A 43 -3.12 -14.33 -8.22
CA SER A 43 -2.54 -13.05 -8.65
C SER A 43 -3.53 -11.90 -8.58
N GLU A 44 -4.81 -12.14 -8.92
CA GLU A 44 -5.80 -11.08 -8.88
C GLU A 44 -6.08 -10.62 -7.46
N TYR A 45 -6.12 -11.56 -6.52
CA TYR A 45 -6.34 -11.21 -5.12
C TYR A 45 -5.15 -10.46 -4.56
N LEU A 46 -3.93 -10.86 -4.95
CA LEU A 46 -2.72 -10.15 -4.54
C LEU A 46 -2.74 -8.71 -5.05
N LYS A 47 -3.06 -8.56 -6.31
CA LYS A 47 -3.08 -7.25 -6.96
C LYS A 47 -4.10 -6.32 -6.29
N LEU A 48 -5.29 -6.84 -6.04
CA LEU A 48 -6.33 -6.06 -5.40
C LEU A 48 -5.97 -5.69 -3.97
N GLY A 49 -5.46 -6.64 -3.21
CA GLY A 49 -5.06 -6.37 -1.83
C GLY A 49 -3.96 -5.33 -1.74
N ARG A 50 -2.98 -5.41 -2.64
CA ARG A 50 -1.89 -4.44 -2.65
C ARG A 50 -2.34 -3.06 -3.09
N ALA A 51 -3.30 -2.99 -4.00
CA ALA A 51 -3.89 -1.71 -4.37
C ALA A 51 -4.63 -1.09 -3.19
N GLU A 52 -5.37 -1.91 -2.45
CA GLU A 52 -6.09 -1.46 -1.27
C GLU A 52 -5.13 -0.96 -0.17
N GLN A 53 -3.99 -1.65 -0.02
CA GLN A 53 -2.97 -1.22 0.92
C GLN A 53 -2.47 0.18 0.58
N LYS A 54 -2.17 0.42 -0.69
CA LYS A 54 -1.67 1.72 -1.12
C LYS A 54 -2.69 2.82 -0.90
N LEU A 55 -3.95 2.53 -1.19
CA LEU A 55 -5.01 3.51 -0.97
C LEU A 55 -5.16 3.82 0.51
N ARG A 56 -5.11 2.79 1.34
CA ARG A 56 -5.23 2.99 2.78
C ARG A 56 -4.08 3.81 3.34
N LEU A 57 -2.86 3.51 2.89
CA LEU A 57 -1.69 4.27 3.34
C LEU A 57 -1.80 5.73 2.92
N ARG A 58 -2.20 5.96 1.67
CA ARG A 58 -2.37 7.32 1.16
C ARG A 58 -3.42 8.07 1.97
N GLU A 59 -4.50 7.40 2.31
CA GLU A 59 -5.55 7.99 3.13
C GLU A 59 -5.04 8.40 4.50
N LEU A 60 -4.26 7.53 5.13
CA LEU A 60 -3.68 7.84 6.44
C LEU A 60 -2.70 8.99 6.36
N GLN A 61 -1.93 9.06 5.29
CA GLN A 61 -1.00 10.16 5.10
C GLN A 61 -1.73 11.49 4.94
N TRP A 62 -2.81 11.50 4.16
CA TRP A 62 -3.62 12.69 4.00
C TRP A 62 -4.24 13.12 5.31
N GLN A 63 -4.75 12.17 6.08
CA GLN A 63 -5.34 12.48 7.38
C GLN A 63 -4.30 13.09 8.33
N SER A 64 -3.10 12.53 8.33
CA SER A 64 -2.02 13.04 9.16
C SER A 64 -1.66 14.48 8.76
N ALA A 65 -1.57 14.73 7.46
CA ALA A 65 -1.26 16.07 6.97
C ALA A 65 -2.35 17.06 7.34
N GLN A 66 -3.60 16.64 7.22
CA GLN A 66 -4.75 17.50 7.56
C GLN A 66 -4.79 17.85 9.04
N LYS A 67 -4.26 16.96 9.88
CA LYS A 67 -4.20 17.20 11.31
C LYS A 67 -3.03 18.11 11.70
N GLY A 68 -2.21 18.49 10.75
CA GLY A 68 -1.15 19.45 11.00
C GLY A 68 0.27 18.90 10.99
N SER A 69 0.45 17.66 10.55
CA SER A 69 1.80 17.10 10.48
C SER A 69 2.58 17.77 9.35
N VAL A 70 3.50 18.64 9.71
CA VAL A 70 4.33 19.34 8.73
C VAL A 70 5.23 18.39 7.96
N PRO A 71 5.91 17.42 8.60
CA PRO A 71 6.69 16.45 7.84
C PRO A 71 5.87 15.71 6.81
N MET A 72 4.63 15.35 7.14
CA MET A 72 3.78 14.64 6.19
C MET A 72 3.33 15.57 5.06
N GLN A 73 3.06 16.84 5.36
CA GLN A 73 2.71 17.80 4.33
C GLN A 73 3.86 17.97 3.33
N ILE A 74 5.08 18.04 3.85
CA ILE A 74 6.27 18.15 3.01
C ILE A 74 6.43 16.93 2.15
N TRP A 75 6.28 15.74 2.76
CA TRP A 75 6.41 14.49 2.04
C TRP A 75 5.39 14.38 0.91
N LEU A 76 4.13 14.69 1.20
CA LEU A 76 3.07 14.64 0.21
C LEU A 76 3.31 15.67 -0.90
N GLY A 77 3.78 16.86 -0.54
CA GLY A 77 4.10 17.87 -1.53
C GLY A 77 5.15 17.38 -2.51
N ARG A 78 6.22 16.77 -2.00
CA ARG A 78 7.28 16.27 -2.85
C ARG A 78 6.80 15.14 -3.76
N ASN A 79 6.04 14.22 -3.20
CA ASN A 79 5.71 12.98 -3.91
C ASN A 79 4.46 13.08 -4.75
N MET A 80 3.55 13.99 -4.41
CA MET A 80 2.30 14.12 -5.13
C MET A 80 2.27 15.34 -6.04
N LEU A 81 2.97 16.41 -5.64
CA LEU A 81 2.93 17.68 -6.35
C LEU A 81 4.29 18.09 -6.90
N ASN A 82 5.27 17.21 -6.76
CA ASN A 82 6.61 17.44 -7.31
C ASN A 82 7.28 18.71 -6.78
N GLN A 83 7.07 19.00 -5.51
CA GLN A 83 7.69 20.12 -4.85
C GLN A 83 9.11 19.78 -4.44
N SER A 84 10.00 20.76 -4.47
CA SER A 84 11.39 20.53 -4.11
C SER A 84 11.59 20.67 -2.61
N GLU A 85 12.76 20.18 -2.14
CA GLU A 85 13.11 20.24 -0.72
C GLU A 85 13.26 21.65 -0.21
N ASN A 86 13.67 22.58 -1.06
CA ASN A 86 13.81 23.98 -0.63
C ASN A 86 12.51 24.73 -0.65
N GLY A 87 11.41 24.04 -0.82
CA GLY A 87 10.12 24.69 -0.83
C GLY A 87 9.71 25.26 -2.18
N ALA A 88 10.58 25.18 -3.18
CA ALA A 88 10.22 25.65 -4.49
C ALA A 88 9.24 24.66 -5.13
N VAL A 89 8.25 25.19 -5.80
CA VAL A 89 7.27 24.38 -6.52
C VAL A 89 7.69 24.31 -7.97
N THR A 90 7.82 23.09 -8.49
CA THR A 90 8.13 22.92 -9.91
C THR A 90 6.84 23.06 -10.69
N GLY A 91 6.86 23.88 -11.71
CA GLY A 91 5.68 24.18 -12.48
C GLY A 91 4.89 25.30 -11.86
N ASP A 92 3.60 25.20 -11.90
CA ASP A 92 2.73 26.26 -11.37
C ASP A 92 2.73 26.28 -9.87
N ASP A 93 2.39 27.41 -9.30
CA ASP A 93 2.23 27.55 -7.86
C ASP A 93 0.94 26.84 -7.45
N GLU A 94 1.03 25.57 -7.33
CA GLU A 94 -0.14 24.75 -7.03
C GLU A 94 -0.58 24.92 -5.59
N VAL A 95 -1.86 25.07 -5.42
CA VAL A 95 -2.45 25.02 -4.09
C VAL A 95 -2.57 23.54 -3.71
N LEU A 96 -2.22 23.25 -2.46
CA LEU A 96 -2.37 21.87 -1.99
C LEU A 96 -3.82 21.45 -2.12
N PRO A 97 -4.08 20.18 -2.45
CA PRO A 97 -5.45 19.69 -2.65
C PRO A 97 -6.29 19.60 -1.38
N PHE A 98 -5.78 20.13 -0.28
CA PHE A 98 -6.52 20.16 0.99
C PHE A 98 -6.17 21.44 1.72
N SER A 99 -7.07 21.85 2.61
CA SER A 99 -6.86 23.06 3.40
C SER A 99 -5.80 22.81 4.48
N VAL A 100 -4.96 23.80 4.70
CA VAL A 100 -3.85 23.69 5.66
C VAL A 100 -4.11 24.57 6.86
N GLU A 101 -5.30 24.83 7.19
CA GLU A 101 -5.61 25.66 8.34
C GLU A 101 -5.51 24.92 9.63
#